data_fb091aac531078652ec82cf4fa665d85
#
_entry.id   fb091aac531078652ec82cf4fa665d85
#
_cell.length_a   1.000
_cell.length_b   1.000
_cell.length_c   1.000
_cell.angle_alpha   90.00
_cell.angle_beta   90.00
_cell.angle_gamma   90.00
#
_symmetry.space_group_name_H-M   'P 1'
#
loop_
_entity.id
_entity.type
_entity.pdbx_description
1 polymer ?
#
loop_
_entity_poly.entity_id
_entity_poly.type
_entity_poly.pdbx_seq_one_letter_code
_entity_poly.pdbx_strand_id
1 'polypeptide(L)'
;MASSASRFIKCVTVGDGAVGKTCMLICYTSNKFPTDYVPTVFDNFSANVVVDGTTVNLGLWDTAGQEDYNRLRPLSYRGADAFVLAFSLVSRASYENIMKKWLPELQHHAPSVPIVLVGTKYDLREDKQYLLDHPGVVPVTTAQGEELRKHIGATCYVECSSKTQQNVKAVFDAAIKVVIKPPTKQRERKKKKARQGCASFIFCRTRLQGCPVQKETGVLQVIKGVPW
;
A
#
# COMPACT_ATOMS: atom_id res chain seq x y z
N MET A 1 -0.82 -28.19 21.14
CA MET A 1 -0.35 -27.47 19.94
C MET A 1 -0.81 -26.02 20.09
N ALA A 2 0.11 -25.08 20.32
CA ALA A 2 -0.26 -23.67 20.45
C ALA A 2 -0.74 -23.17 19.07
N SER A 3 -2.01 -22.75 18.99
CA SER A 3 -2.54 -22.06 17.84
C SER A 3 -1.76 -20.75 17.70
N SER A 4 -0.83 -20.72 16.78
CA SER A 4 -0.18 -19.47 16.38
C SER A 4 -1.27 -18.53 15.86
N ALA A 5 -1.54 -17.45 16.59
CA ALA A 5 -2.49 -16.43 16.17
C ALA A 5 -2.10 -15.97 14.76
N SER A 6 -3.02 -16.07 13.80
CA SER A 6 -2.78 -15.64 12.43
C SER A 6 -2.51 -14.15 12.41
N ARG A 7 -1.36 -13.75 11.83
CA ARG A 7 -0.99 -12.34 11.72
C ARG A 7 -1.90 -11.65 10.71
N PHE A 8 -2.56 -10.57 11.11
CA PHE A 8 -3.30 -9.71 10.17
C PHE A 8 -2.32 -8.83 9.38
N ILE A 9 -2.50 -8.77 8.07
CA ILE A 9 -1.74 -7.89 7.15
C ILE A 9 -2.73 -7.10 6.32
N LYS A 10 -2.67 -5.77 6.42
CA LYS A 10 -3.46 -4.85 5.61
C LYS A 10 -2.70 -4.51 4.32
N CYS A 11 -3.23 -4.93 3.18
CA CYS A 11 -2.70 -4.64 1.86
C CYS A 11 -3.66 -3.69 1.12
N VAL A 12 -3.17 -2.53 0.70
CA VAL A 12 -3.96 -1.53 -0.02
C VAL A 12 -3.53 -1.48 -1.47
N THR A 13 -4.49 -1.62 -2.39
CA THR A 13 -4.24 -1.59 -3.83
C THR A 13 -4.56 -0.22 -4.39
N VAL A 14 -3.59 0.41 -5.05
CA VAL A 14 -3.68 1.76 -5.62
C VAL A 14 -3.21 1.79 -7.08
N GLY A 15 -3.63 2.80 -7.83
CA GLY A 15 -3.31 2.96 -9.25
C GLY A 15 -4.49 3.58 -10.01
N ASP A 16 -4.29 3.94 -11.26
CA ASP A 16 -5.28 4.61 -12.10
C ASP A 16 -6.60 3.82 -12.22
N GLY A 17 -7.64 4.51 -12.66
CA GLY A 17 -8.90 3.86 -13.06
C GLY A 17 -8.66 2.86 -14.19
N ALA A 18 -9.47 1.81 -14.25
CA ALA A 18 -9.46 0.79 -15.30
C ALA A 18 -8.14 0.01 -15.52
N VAL A 19 -7.12 0.15 -14.64
CA VAL A 19 -5.90 -0.68 -14.73
C VAL A 19 -6.13 -2.13 -14.30
N GLY A 20 -7.27 -2.46 -13.69
CA GLY A 20 -7.63 -3.83 -13.31
C GLY A 20 -7.34 -4.20 -11.86
N LYS A 21 -7.29 -3.23 -10.93
CA LYS A 21 -7.11 -3.48 -9.48
C LYS A 21 -8.18 -4.42 -8.95
N THR A 22 -9.43 -4.04 -9.10
CA THR A 22 -10.61 -4.82 -8.66
C THR A 22 -10.63 -6.23 -9.27
N CYS A 23 -10.38 -6.33 -10.58
CA CYS A 23 -10.31 -7.65 -11.24
C CYS A 23 -9.23 -8.55 -10.63
N MET A 24 -8.07 -7.99 -10.32
CA MET A 24 -6.98 -8.73 -9.68
C MET A 24 -7.35 -9.21 -8.28
N LEU A 25 -8.04 -8.39 -7.48
CA LEU A 25 -8.51 -8.75 -6.14
C LEU A 25 -9.59 -9.81 -6.18
N ILE A 26 -10.57 -9.69 -7.08
CA ILE A 26 -11.63 -10.68 -7.29
C ILE A 26 -11.03 -12.01 -7.76
N CYS A 27 -10.11 -11.97 -8.73
CA CYS A 27 -9.44 -13.19 -9.19
C CYS A 27 -8.65 -13.89 -8.09
N TYR A 28 -7.98 -13.13 -7.23
CA TYR A 28 -7.25 -13.71 -6.11
C TYR A 28 -8.15 -14.36 -5.07
N THR A 29 -9.29 -13.74 -4.74
CA THR A 29 -10.19 -14.20 -3.67
C THR A 29 -11.18 -15.26 -4.13
N SER A 30 -11.68 -15.17 -5.35
CA SER A 30 -12.73 -16.05 -5.89
C SER A 30 -12.26 -17.01 -6.97
N ASN A 31 -11.03 -16.86 -7.47
CA ASN A 31 -10.47 -17.60 -8.59
C ASN A 31 -11.33 -17.49 -9.88
N LYS A 32 -12.07 -16.38 -10.04
CA LYS A 32 -12.93 -16.09 -11.19
C LYS A 32 -12.63 -14.71 -11.73
N PHE A 33 -12.58 -14.58 -13.06
CA PHE A 33 -12.50 -13.28 -13.71
C PHE A 33 -13.91 -12.67 -13.78
N PRO A 34 -14.13 -11.43 -13.32
CA PRO A 34 -15.43 -10.78 -13.40
C PRO A 34 -15.80 -10.50 -14.86
N THR A 35 -17.03 -10.82 -15.24
CA THR A 35 -17.57 -10.57 -16.60
C THR A 35 -18.07 -9.15 -16.75
N ASP A 36 -18.57 -8.57 -15.66
CA ASP A 36 -19.15 -7.24 -15.64
C ASP A 36 -18.16 -6.22 -15.05
N TYR A 37 -18.00 -5.10 -15.75
CA TYR A 37 -17.21 -3.98 -15.25
C TYR A 37 -18.09 -3.02 -14.44
N VAL A 38 -17.87 -3.00 -13.14
CA VAL A 38 -18.46 -1.98 -12.25
C VAL A 38 -17.32 -1.12 -11.72
N PRO A 39 -17.36 0.21 -11.92
CA PRO A 39 -16.37 1.10 -11.32
C PRO A 39 -16.38 0.97 -9.80
N THR A 40 -15.23 0.70 -9.22
CA THR A 40 -15.08 0.59 -7.76
C THR A 40 -15.02 1.97 -7.13
N VAL A 41 -15.80 2.16 -6.09
CA VAL A 41 -15.66 3.30 -5.18
C VAL A 41 -14.68 2.93 -4.07
N PHE A 42 -14.99 1.85 -3.38
CA PHE A 42 -14.19 1.28 -2.31
C PHE A 42 -14.71 -0.12 -1.99
N ASP A 43 -13.82 -1.11 -1.90
CA ASP A 43 -14.20 -2.47 -1.56
C ASP A 43 -13.15 -3.15 -0.67
N ASN A 44 -13.59 -4.08 0.16
CA ASN A 44 -12.74 -4.81 1.08
C ASN A 44 -12.93 -6.30 0.92
N PHE A 45 -11.83 -7.00 0.78
CA PHE A 45 -11.78 -8.45 0.75
C PHE A 45 -10.88 -8.99 1.86
N SER A 46 -11.11 -10.21 2.29
CA SER A 46 -10.21 -10.90 3.23
C SER A 46 -9.95 -12.32 2.77
N ALA A 47 -8.73 -12.78 2.98
CA ALA A 47 -8.32 -14.14 2.67
C ALA A 47 -7.37 -14.68 3.74
N ASN A 48 -7.61 -15.92 4.20
CA ASN A 48 -6.65 -16.65 5.02
C ASN A 48 -5.72 -17.44 4.12
N VAL A 49 -4.44 -17.12 4.16
CA VAL A 49 -3.45 -17.71 3.27
C VAL A 49 -2.22 -18.19 4.03
N VAL A 50 -1.54 -19.18 3.47
CA VAL A 50 -0.27 -19.67 4.00
C VAL A 50 0.85 -19.29 3.04
N VAL A 51 1.80 -18.49 3.52
CA VAL A 51 2.98 -18.07 2.75
C VAL A 51 4.24 -18.42 3.55
N ASP A 52 5.15 -19.17 2.92
CA ASP A 52 6.39 -19.65 3.55
C ASP A 52 6.15 -20.33 4.92
N GLY A 53 5.07 -21.14 5.03
CA GLY A 53 4.69 -21.84 6.26
C GLY A 53 4.05 -20.96 7.35
N THR A 54 3.82 -19.68 7.08
CA THR A 54 3.16 -18.75 8.01
C THR A 54 1.73 -18.51 7.59
N THR A 55 0.78 -18.76 8.50
CA THR A 55 -0.64 -18.44 8.28
C THR A 55 -0.87 -16.94 8.51
N VAL A 56 -1.48 -16.30 7.52
CA VAL A 56 -1.75 -14.85 7.51
C VAL A 56 -3.22 -14.62 7.19
N ASN A 57 -3.85 -13.71 7.94
CA ASN A 57 -5.12 -13.12 7.56
C ASN A 57 -4.81 -11.86 6.75
N LEU A 58 -5.04 -11.93 5.44
CA LEU A 58 -4.76 -10.85 4.50
C LEU A 58 -6.03 -10.02 4.29
N GLY A 59 -6.02 -8.78 4.77
CA GLY A 59 -7.03 -7.78 4.47
C GLY A 59 -6.63 -7.03 3.19
N LEU A 60 -7.47 -7.12 2.17
CA LEU A 60 -7.27 -6.52 0.85
C LEU A 60 -8.21 -5.33 0.70
N TRP A 61 -7.64 -4.16 0.45
CA TRP A 61 -8.36 -2.91 0.34
C TRP A 61 -8.26 -2.39 -1.09
N ASP A 62 -9.39 -2.43 -1.82
CA ASP A 62 -9.48 -1.85 -3.15
C ASP A 62 -9.77 -0.36 -3.05
N THR A 63 -9.14 0.44 -3.89
CA THR A 63 -9.35 1.89 -3.91
C THR A 63 -9.69 2.39 -5.29
N ALA A 64 -10.57 3.39 -5.37
CA ALA A 64 -10.86 4.07 -6.62
C ALA A 64 -9.64 4.80 -7.17
N GLY A 65 -9.34 4.60 -8.46
CA GLY A 65 -8.26 5.31 -9.16
C GLY A 65 -8.68 6.68 -9.68
N GLN A 66 -9.97 6.99 -9.70
CA GLN A 66 -10.54 8.24 -10.20
C GLN A 66 -10.18 9.43 -9.29
N GLU A 67 -10.16 10.62 -9.86
CA GLU A 67 -9.73 11.84 -9.14
C GLU A 67 -10.76 12.33 -8.13
N ASP A 68 -12.02 12.05 -8.36
CA ASP A 68 -13.10 12.41 -7.45
C ASP A 68 -12.91 11.87 -6.03
N TYR A 69 -12.16 10.77 -5.91
CA TYR A 69 -11.88 10.11 -4.62
C TYR A 69 -10.54 10.49 -3.99
N ASN A 70 -9.82 11.47 -4.52
CA ASN A 70 -8.50 11.87 -4.03
C ASN A 70 -8.49 12.23 -2.53
N ARG A 71 -9.60 12.80 -2.01
CA ARG A 71 -9.74 13.17 -0.59
C ARG A 71 -10.07 11.98 0.31
N LEU A 72 -10.76 10.97 -0.21
CA LEU A 72 -11.21 9.81 0.57
C LEU A 72 -10.20 8.66 0.55
N ARG A 73 -9.49 8.49 -0.57
CA ARG A 73 -8.51 7.41 -0.75
C ARG A 73 -7.45 7.34 0.35
N PRO A 74 -6.84 8.45 0.83
CA PRO A 74 -5.84 8.42 1.90
C PRO A 74 -6.35 7.87 3.23
N LEU A 75 -7.66 7.88 3.48
CA LEU A 75 -8.23 7.25 4.68
C LEU A 75 -7.97 5.74 4.70
N SER A 76 -7.90 5.11 3.52
CA SER A 76 -7.56 3.69 3.36
C SER A 76 -6.11 3.38 3.69
N TYR A 77 -5.20 4.35 3.61
CA TYR A 77 -3.76 4.15 3.81
C TYR A 77 -3.38 3.98 5.28
N ARG A 78 -4.24 4.45 6.18
CA ARG A 78 -3.99 4.35 7.62
C ARG A 78 -3.87 2.89 8.05
N GLY A 79 -2.74 2.56 8.66
CA GLY A 79 -2.48 1.20 9.12
C GLY A 79 -2.19 0.19 8.00
N ALA A 80 -1.90 0.64 6.78
CA ALA A 80 -1.43 -0.25 5.72
C ALA A 80 -0.06 -0.85 6.07
N ASP A 81 0.07 -2.15 5.85
CA ASP A 81 1.33 -2.89 6.00
C ASP A 81 2.10 -2.98 4.68
N ALA A 82 1.39 -2.98 3.54
CA ALA A 82 1.96 -2.97 2.19
C ALA A 82 1.03 -2.26 1.21
N PHE A 83 1.63 -1.63 0.18
CA PHE A 83 0.91 -1.15 -1.00
C PHE A 83 1.17 -2.06 -2.20
N VAL A 84 0.10 -2.36 -2.93
CA VAL A 84 0.15 -2.88 -4.29
C VAL A 84 -0.13 -1.71 -5.22
N LEU A 85 0.92 -1.21 -5.89
CA LEU A 85 0.84 -0.07 -6.79
C LEU A 85 0.77 -0.58 -8.23
N ALA A 86 -0.42 -0.46 -8.84
CA ALA A 86 -0.76 -1.09 -10.11
C ALA A 86 -0.81 -0.09 -11.26
N PHE A 87 -0.26 -0.48 -12.41
CA PHE A 87 -0.44 0.17 -13.70
C PHE A 87 -0.74 -0.89 -14.78
N SER A 88 -1.30 -0.48 -15.91
CA SER A 88 -1.57 -1.38 -17.03
C SER A 88 -0.39 -1.41 -18.00
N LEU A 89 0.10 -2.59 -18.38
CA LEU A 89 1.18 -2.79 -19.36
C LEU A 89 0.85 -2.25 -20.75
N VAL A 90 -0.43 -2.05 -21.04
CA VAL A 90 -0.91 -1.48 -22.31
C VAL A 90 -1.44 -0.05 -22.16
N SER A 91 -1.08 0.64 -21.05
CA SER A 91 -1.44 2.05 -20.84
C SER A 91 -0.22 2.85 -20.39
N ARG A 92 0.39 3.56 -21.34
CA ARG A 92 1.55 4.43 -21.07
C ARG A 92 1.23 5.51 -20.05
N ALA A 93 0.02 6.08 -20.10
CA ALA A 93 -0.42 7.09 -19.14
C ALA A 93 -0.41 6.54 -17.70
N SER A 94 -0.96 5.34 -17.48
CA SER A 94 -0.97 4.74 -16.13
C SER A 94 0.43 4.41 -15.62
N TYR A 95 1.37 4.05 -16.50
CA TYR A 95 2.78 3.85 -16.16
C TYR A 95 3.44 5.16 -15.71
N GLU A 96 3.22 6.25 -16.44
CA GLU A 96 3.78 7.56 -16.10
C GLU A 96 3.17 8.13 -14.81
N ASN A 97 1.90 7.89 -14.57
CA ASN A 97 1.18 8.33 -13.37
C ASN A 97 1.72 7.68 -12.10
N ILE A 98 2.43 6.53 -12.18
CA ILE A 98 3.15 5.97 -11.03
C ILE A 98 4.10 7.01 -10.40
N MET A 99 4.88 7.70 -11.23
CA MET A 99 5.83 8.72 -10.77
C MET A 99 5.17 10.08 -10.51
N LYS A 100 4.24 10.48 -11.40
CA LYS A 100 3.66 11.83 -11.39
C LYS A 100 2.61 12.01 -10.30
N LYS A 101 1.83 10.97 -10.01
CA LYS A 101 0.65 11.03 -9.13
C LYS A 101 0.80 10.12 -7.90
N TRP A 102 0.99 8.83 -8.14
CA TRP A 102 0.85 7.82 -7.08
C TRP A 102 2.00 7.82 -6.08
N LEU A 103 3.22 7.89 -6.55
CA LEU A 103 4.39 7.91 -5.65
C LEU A 103 4.37 9.11 -4.70
N PRO A 104 4.14 10.37 -5.17
CA PRO A 104 4.02 11.52 -4.29
C PRO A 104 2.90 11.37 -3.26
N GLU A 105 1.73 10.84 -3.66
CA GLU A 105 0.59 10.61 -2.75
C GLU A 105 0.96 9.60 -1.65
N LEU A 106 1.55 8.45 -2.02
CA LEU A 106 1.97 7.43 -1.05
C LEU A 106 3.08 7.91 -0.13
N GLN A 107 4.05 8.65 -0.66
CA GLN A 107 5.15 9.21 0.14
C GLN A 107 4.66 10.26 1.14
N HIS A 108 3.64 11.04 0.78
CA HIS A 108 3.05 12.03 1.66
C HIS A 108 2.28 11.38 2.81
N HIS A 109 1.41 10.41 2.51
CA HIS A 109 0.49 9.84 3.50
C HIS A 109 1.06 8.64 4.27
N ALA A 110 1.95 7.86 3.66
CA ALA A 110 2.47 6.62 4.25
C ALA A 110 3.92 6.29 3.82
N PRO A 111 4.90 7.17 4.09
CA PRO A 111 6.27 7.10 3.53
C PRO A 111 7.08 5.86 3.93
N SER A 112 6.67 5.14 4.97
CA SER A 112 7.40 3.98 5.49
C SER A 112 6.80 2.63 5.08
N VAL A 113 5.69 2.64 4.37
CA VAL A 113 5.01 1.41 3.94
C VAL A 113 5.67 0.90 2.66
N PRO A 114 6.06 -0.39 2.60
CA PRO A 114 6.69 -0.96 1.42
C PRO A 114 5.71 -1.02 0.24
N ILE A 115 6.24 -0.82 -0.97
CA ILE A 115 5.50 -0.85 -2.22
C ILE A 115 5.89 -2.09 -3.02
N VAL A 116 4.89 -2.82 -3.52
CA VAL A 116 5.00 -3.82 -4.57
C VAL A 116 4.46 -3.19 -5.85
N LEU A 117 5.30 -3.05 -6.88
CA LEU A 117 4.90 -2.52 -8.17
C LEU A 117 4.32 -3.65 -9.03
N VAL A 118 3.18 -3.39 -9.68
CA VAL A 118 2.47 -4.42 -10.45
C VAL A 118 2.11 -3.89 -11.84
N GLY A 119 2.56 -4.61 -12.86
CA GLY A 119 2.12 -4.46 -14.25
C GLY A 119 0.96 -5.40 -14.54
N THR A 120 -0.22 -4.86 -14.79
CA THR A 120 -1.43 -5.64 -15.07
C THR A 120 -1.69 -5.81 -16.57
N LYS A 121 -2.66 -6.66 -16.93
CA LYS A 121 -3.06 -6.93 -18.32
C LYS A 121 -1.91 -7.48 -19.17
N TYR A 122 -1.11 -8.36 -18.55
CA TYR A 122 0.02 -9.01 -19.23
C TYR A 122 -0.40 -9.74 -20.50
N ASP A 123 -1.59 -10.34 -20.51
CA ASP A 123 -2.20 -11.03 -21.65
C ASP A 123 -2.35 -10.13 -22.89
N LEU A 124 -2.61 -8.84 -22.72
CA LEU A 124 -2.80 -7.90 -23.84
C LEU A 124 -1.48 -7.39 -24.43
N ARG A 125 -0.36 -7.54 -23.74
CA ARG A 125 0.94 -7.06 -24.23
C ARG A 125 1.40 -7.73 -25.51
N GLU A 126 1.10 -9.02 -25.66
CA GLU A 126 1.49 -9.86 -26.80
C GLU A 126 0.30 -10.26 -27.67
N ASP A 127 -0.88 -9.79 -27.36
CA ASP A 127 -2.09 -10.03 -28.13
C ASP A 127 -2.06 -9.20 -29.42
N LYS A 128 -1.77 -9.88 -30.54
CA LYS A 128 -1.67 -9.24 -31.86
C LYS A 128 -2.96 -8.59 -32.30
N GLN A 129 -4.10 -9.21 -32.02
CA GLN A 129 -5.40 -8.66 -32.40
C GLN A 129 -5.68 -7.38 -31.62
N TYR A 130 -5.44 -7.40 -30.31
CA TYR A 130 -5.58 -6.21 -29.47
C TYR A 130 -4.72 -5.04 -29.96
N LEU A 131 -3.44 -5.31 -30.32
CA LEU A 131 -2.50 -4.28 -30.81
C LEU A 131 -2.89 -3.75 -32.19
N LEU A 132 -3.45 -4.57 -33.06
CA LEU A 132 -4.00 -4.13 -34.36
C LEU A 132 -5.21 -3.23 -34.18
N ASP A 133 -6.11 -3.57 -33.26
CA ASP A 133 -7.31 -2.78 -32.96
C ASP A 133 -6.99 -1.46 -32.23
N HIS A 134 -5.80 -1.37 -31.65
CA HIS A 134 -5.33 -0.20 -30.87
C HIS A 134 -3.95 0.29 -31.35
N PRO A 135 -3.81 0.81 -32.57
CA PRO A 135 -2.50 1.11 -33.19
C PRO A 135 -1.66 2.18 -32.46
N GLY A 136 -2.26 2.94 -31.52
CA GLY A 136 -1.56 3.91 -30.68
C GLY A 136 -1.00 3.36 -29.37
N VAL A 137 -1.26 2.08 -29.07
CA VAL A 137 -0.76 1.47 -27.84
C VAL A 137 0.66 0.98 -28.02
N VAL A 138 1.57 1.53 -27.19
CA VAL A 138 2.94 1.04 -27.07
C VAL A 138 3.05 0.36 -25.70
N PRO A 139 3.12 -0.98 -25.67
CA PRO A 139 3.19 -1.72 -24.44
C PRO A 139 4.46 -1.43 -23.64
N VAL A 140 4.33 -1.40 -22.32
CA VAL A 140 5.48 -1.27 -21.40
C VAL A 140 6.22 -2.59 -21.33
N THR A 141 7.53 -2.54 -21.52
CA THR A 141 8.40 -3.73 -21.44
C THR A 141 8.72 -4.07 -19.98
N THR A 142 9.08 -5.34 -19.73
CA THR A 142 9.53 -5.78 -18.40
C THR A 142 10.74 -4.99 -17.92
N ALA A 143 11.67 -4.64 -18.81
CA ALA A 143 12.83 -3.82 -18.48
C ALA A 143 12.43 -2.43 -17.98
N GLN A 144 11.47 -1.77 -18.63
CA GLN A 144 10.92 -0.49 -18.18
C GLN A 144 10.23 -0.60 -16.82
N GLY A 145 9.49 -1.69 -16.58
CA GLY A 145 8.86 -1.95 -15.27
C GLY A 145 9.90 -2.13 -14.15
N GLU A 146 10.98 -2.86 -14.42
CA GLU A 146 12.08 -3.03 -13.47
C GLU A 146 12.87 -1.73 -13.24
N GLU A 147 13.05 -0.90 -14.25
CA GLU A 147 13.64 0.42 -14.09
C GLU A 147 12.77 1.32 -13.22
N LEU A 148 11.47 1.37 -13.50
CA LEU A 148 10.51 2.11 -12.69
C LEU A 148 10.52 1.63 -11.23
N ARG A 149 10.54 0.31 -10.98
CA ARG A 149 10.68 -0.27 -9.64
C ARG A 149 11.88 0.29 -8.89
N LYS A 150 13.05 0.36 -9.55
CA LYS A 150 14.28 0.90 -8.95
C LYS A 150 14.13 2.39 -8.62
N HIS A 151 13.58 3.18 -9.54
CA HIS A 151 13.38 4.61 -9.37
C HIS A 151 12.46 4.95 -8.20
N ILE A 152 11.33 4.23 -8.06
CA ILE A 152 10.38 4.47 -6.96
C ILE A 152 10.78 3.81 -5.65
N GLY A 153 11.83 3.00 -5.64
CA GLY A 153 12.27 2.25 -4.46
C GLY A 153 11.29 1.14 -4.04
N ALA A 154 10.48 0.63 -5.00
CA ALA A 154 9.59 -0.50 -4.72
C ALA A 154 10.40 -1.77 -4.44
N THR A 155 9.89 -2.59 -3.53
CA THR A 155 10.58 -3.80 -3.04
C THR A 155 10.70 -4.85 -4.14
N CYS A 156 9.67 -5.02 -4.95
CA CYS A 156 9.64 -5.94 -6.09
C CYS A 156 8.70 -5.44 -7.19
N TYR A 157 8.85 -6.03 -8.36
CA TYR A 157 7.98 -5.83 -9.52
C TYR A 157 7.42 -7.18 -9.95
N VAL A 158 6.13 -7.22 -10.24
CA VAL A 158 5.43 -8.42 -10.72
C VAL A 158 4.50 -8.05 -11.87
N GLU A 159 4.56 -8.81 -12.96
CA GLU A 159 3.59 -8.69 -14.06
C GLU A 159 2.54 -9.76 -13.92
N CYS A 160 1.25 -9.41 -14.10
CA CYS A 160 0.16 -10.32 -13.95
C CYS A 160 -0.96 -10.10 -14.97
N SER A 161 -1.76 -11.15 -15.17
CA SER A 161 -3.03 -11.08 -15.90
C SER A 161 -4.15 -11.65 -15.05
N SER A 162 -5.14 -10.84 -14.77
CA SER A 162 -6.38 -11.30 -14.11
C SER A 162 -7.20 -12.20 -15.05
N LYS A 163 -7.19 -11.93 -16.35
CA LYS A 163 -7.94 -12.68 -17.35
C LYS A 163 -7.46 -14.14 -17.46
N THR A 164 -6.14 -14.34 -17.51
CA THR A 164 -5.53 -15.68 -17.58
C THR A 164 -5.16 -16.23 -16.19
N GLN A 165 -5.32 -15.44 -15.13
CA GLN A 165 -4.93 -15.73 -13.75
C GLN A 165 -3.42 -15.87 -13.53
N GLN A 166 -2.62 -15.55 -14.55
CA GLN A 166 -1.18 -15.65 -14.50
C GLN A 166 -0.63 -14.66 -13.47
N ASN A 167 0.19 -15.16 -12.56
CA ASN A 167 0.92 -14.41 -11.52
C ASN A 167 0.05 -13.61 -10.53
N VAL A 168 -1.29 -13.71 -10.55
CA VAL A 168 -2.15 -13.01 -9.59
C VAL A 168 -1.78 -13.40 -8.15
N LYS A 169 -1.61 -14.70 -7.89
CA LYS A 169 -1.16 -15.18 -6.58
C LYS A 169 0.23 -14.65 -6.20
N ALA A 170 1.15 -14.58 -7.15
CA ALA A 170 2.51 -14.09 -6.91
C ALA A 170 2.57 -12.63 -6.44
N VAL A 171 1.64 -11.77 -6.91
CA VAL A 171 1.51 -10.37 -6.46
C VAL A 171 1.25 -10.31 -4.96
N PHE A 172 0.26 -11.05 -4.46
CA PHE A 172 -0.12 -11.00 -3.05
C PHE A 172 0.86 -11.77 -2.15
N ASP A 173 1.42 -12.87 -2.64
CA ASP A 173 2.52 -13.57 -1.95
C ASP A 173 3.73 -12.61 -1.76
N ALA A 174 4.06 -11.80 -2.78
CA ALA A 174 5.10 -10.79 -2.68
C ALA A 174 4.74 -9.71 -1.65
N ALA A 175 3.50 -9.20 -1.65
CA ALA A 175 3.03 -8.22 -0.66
C ALA A 175 3.11 -8.76 0.78
N ILE A 176 2.76 -10.03 0.99
CA ILE A 176 2.89 -10.67 2.30
C ILE A 176 4.37 -10.83 2.69
N LYS A 177 5.21 -11.29 1.76
CA LYS A 177 6.66 -11.51 2.02
C LYS A 177 7.39 -10.24 2.43
N VAL A 178 7.10 -9.10 1.82
CA VAL A 178 7.76 -7.83 2.18
C VAL A 178 7.39 -7.37 3.59
N VAL A 179 6.24 -7.80 4.11
CA VAL A 179 5.81 -7.50 5.49
C VAL A 179 6.40 -8.48 6.49
N ILE A 180 6.42 -9.79 6.16
CA ILE A 180 6.94 -10.83 7.04
C ILE A 180 8.46 -10.77 7.11
N LYS A 181 9.13 -10.63 5.96
CA LYS A 181 10.59 -10.59 5.81
C LYS A 181 11.03 -9.24 5.20
N PRO A 182 10.92 -8.11 5.95
CA PRO A 182 11.29 -6.82 5.39
C PRO A 182 12.77 -6.80 5.01
N PRO A 183 13.15 -6.18 3.89
CA PRO A 183 14.55 -6.06 3.47
C PRO A 183 15.40 -5.40 4.56
N THR A 184 16.64 -5.81 4.69
CA THR A 184 17.56 -5.52 5.80
C THR A 184 17.65 -4.03 6.18
N LYS A 185 17.59 -3.12 5.21
CA LYS A 185 17.60 -1.66 5.43
C LYS A 185 16.38 -1.15 6.23
N GLN A 186 15.22 -1.76 6.10
CA GLN A 186 14.02 -1.38 6.87
C GLN A 186 14.05 -1.95 8.31
N ARG A 187 14.69 -3.12 8.51
CA ARG A 187 14.90 -3.68 9.84
C ARG A 187 15.75 -2.78 10.74
N GLU A 188 16.81 -2.17 10.19
CA GLU A 188 17.66 -1.24 10.93
C GLU A 188 16.96 0.06 11.31
N ARG A 189 16.12 0.63 10.40
CA ARG A 189 15.33 1.83 10.70
C ARG A 189 14.29 1.59 11.79
N LYS A 190 13.58 0.44 11.75
CA LYS A 190 12.63 0.06 12.83
C LYS A 190 13.34 -0.16 14.17
N LYS A 191 14.53 -0.81 14.17
CA LYS A 191 15.34 -0.99 15.39
C LYS A 191 15.86 0.35 15.95
N LYS A 192 16.29 1.29 15.10
CA LYS A 192 16.74 2.62 15.55
C LYS A 192 15.59 3.44 16.14
N LYS A 193 14.38 3.45 15.52
CA LYS A 193 13.20 4.13 16.08
C LYS A 193 12.76 3.53 17.43
N ALA A 194 12.77 2.21 17.59
CA ALA A 194 12.44 1.56 18.85
C ALA A 194 13.45 1.89 19.96
N ARG A 195 14.75 1.97 19.63
CA ARG A 195 15.80 2.37 20.61
C ARG A 195 15.71 3.84 21.01
N GLN A 196 15.37 4.74 20.09
CA GLN A 196 15.16 6.17 20.39
C GLN A 196 13.90 6.41 21.23
N GLY A 197 12.81 5.67 21.00
CA GLY A 197 11.61 5.73 21.82
C GLY A 197 11.84 5.26 23.24
N CYS A 198 12.66 4.22 23.46
CA CYS A 198 13.01 3.72 24.79
C CYS A 198 13.96 4.68 25.55
N ALA A 199 14.87 5.35 24.85
CA ALA A 199 15.80 6.30 25.46
C ALA A 199 15.10 7.58 25.95
N SER A 200 14.06 8.06 25.25
CA SER A 200 13.29 9.24 25.69
C SER A 200 12.42 8.95 26.91
N PHE A 201 11.96 7.70 27.11
CA PHE A 201 11.21 7.33 28.33
C PHE A 201 12.11 7.21 29.57
N ILE A 202 13.37 6.82 29.41
CA ILE A 202 14.32 6.71 30.53
C ILE A 202 14.77 8.10 30.98
N PHE A 203 14.91 9.06 30.07
CA PHE A 203 15.35 10.43 30.44
C PHE A 203 14.27 11.27 31.14
N CYS A 204 12.98 10.92 30.98
CA CYS A 204 11.86 11.60 31.64
C CYS A 204 11.70 11.17 33.12
N ARG A 205 12.29 10.02 33.54
CA ARG A 205 12.11 9.48 34.89
C ARG A 205 13.18 9.97 35.90
N THR A 206 14.27 10.58 35.43
CA THR A 206 15.38 11.06 36.28
C THR A 206 15.35 12.57 36.56
N ARG A 207 14.31 13.32 36.17
CA ARG A 207 14.23 14.77 36.36
C ARG A 207 13.14 15.23 37.36
N LEU A 208 12.67 14.32 38.23
CA LEU A 208 11.71 14.64 39.28
C LEU A 208 12.30 14.45 40.71
N GLN A 209 13.57 14.83 40.92
CA GLN A 209 14.08 15.05 42.27
C GLN A 209 14.83 16.38 42.28
N GLY A 210 14.20 17.39 42.91
CA GLY A 210 14.85 18.62 43.29
C GLY A 210 14.33 19.90 42.67
N CYS A 211 13.20 20.40 43.15
CA CYS A 211 12.93 21.84 43.14
C CYS A 211 12.15 22.23 44.40
N PRO A 212 12.63 23.19 45.22
CA PRO A 212 11.98 23.58 46.46
C PRO A 212 10.74 24.47 46.18
N VAL A 213 9.79 24.28 47.04
CA VAL A 213 8.54 25.05 47.15
C VAL A 213 8.85 26.51 47.49
N GLN A 214 8.50 27.45 46.64
CA GLN A 214 8.22 28.82 47.04
C GLN A 214 6.73 29.09 46.88
N LYS A 215 6.11 29.44 48.01
CA LYS A 215 4.75 29.98 48.08
C LYS A 215 4.81 31.44 47.63
N GLU A 216 3.99 31.81 46.69
CA GLU A 216 3.48 33.19 46.60
C GLU A 216 2.02 33.17 46.17
N THR A 217 1.28 33.93 46.93
CA THR A 217 -0.14 34.22 46.92
C THR A 217 -0.48 35.21 45.81
N GLY A 218 -1.64 35.06 45.19
CA GLY A 218 -2.34 36.25 44.72
C GLY A 218 -3.02 36.19 43.38
N VAL A 219 -4.34 36.28 43.50
CA VAL A 219 -5.29 36.96 42.63
C VAL A 219 -5.91 36.21 41.44
N LEU A 220 -7.16 35.85 41.69
CA LEU A 220 -8.20 35.57 40.66
C LEU A 220 -8.34 36.75 39.66
N GLN A 221 -8.44 36.44 38.39
CA GLN A 221 -9.30 37.20 37.47
C GLN A 221 -10.06 36.25 36.55
N VAL A 222 -11.36 36.30 36.76
CA VAL A 222 -12.42 35.72 35.95
C VAL A 222 -12.60 36.63 34.72
N ILE A 223 -12.55 36.09 33.51
CA ILE A 223 -13.20 36.71 32.36
C ILE A 223 -14.12 35.67 31.71
N LYS A 224 -15.40 36.00 31.75
CA LYS A 224 -16.53 35.35 31.09
C LYS A 224 -16.61 35.67 29.62
N GLY A 225 -17.13 34.70 28.85
CA GLY A 225 -18.06 34.91 27.73
C GLY A 225 -17.39 35.26 26.41
N VAL A 226 -17.79 34.74 25.29
CA VAL A 226 -19.13 34.59 24.69
C VAL A 226 -19.03 33.64 23.47
N PRO A 227 -20.11 32.97 23.04
CA PRO A 227 -20.15 31.93 22.02
C PRO A 227 -20.33 32.49 20.60
N TRP A 228 -19.93 31.68 19.60
CA TRP A 228 -20.63 31.35 18.34
C TRP A 228 -19.86 30.26 17.60
#